data_b9ee5a32ef8db501252e57cf0648dfe7
#
_entry.id   b9ee5a32ef8db501252e57cf0648dfe7
#
_cell.length_a   1.000
_cell.length_b   1.000
_cell.length_c   1.000
_cell.angle_alpha   90.00
_cell.angle_beta   90.00
_cell.angle_gamma   90.00
#
_symmetry.space_group_name_H-M   'P 1'
#
loop_
_entity.id
_entity.type
_entity.pdbx_description
1 polymer ?
#
loop_
_entity_poly.entity_id
_entity_poly.type
_entity_poly.pdbx_seq_one_letter_code
_entity_poly.pdbx_strand_id
1 'polypeptide(L)'
;DGTIYTAAEEIEAAGGKALPLVVDIRSEEMIQNAVSKAINTFGGIDVLINNASAISLTPIEQTTQKRYDLMHEINVRGTFLVSKACIPHLKNSDNPHILTLSPPLNMDPKWFGAHLAYTMSKYGMSMTVLGQSNELKSIGIAANALWPQTTIATAAIMNLLGGDAIVQASRKPEIMADAAYIILNKNSKDCTGNFFIDEQVLKENGVTDFDQYAVNPNNSLMKDLFL
;
A
#
# COMPACT_ATOMS: atom_id res chain seq x y z
N ASP A 1 18.45 8.43 -4.34
CA ASP A 1 17.78 8.23 -3.06
C ASP A 1 16.71 9.31 -2.88
N GLY A 2 15.43 8.94 -3.08
CA GLY A 2 14.32 9.87 -2.97
C GLY A 2 14.00 10.23 -1.50
N THR A 3 13.47 11.41 -1.30
CA THR A 3 12.95 11.90 -0.02
C THR A 3 11.51 12.36 -0.19
N ILE A 4 10.81 12.65 0.91
CA ILE A 4 9.47 13.28 0.84
C ILE A 4 9.51 14.63 0.13
N TYR A 5 10.65 15.32 0.14
CA TYR A 5 10.82 16.62 -0.52
C TYR A 5 11.00 16.46 -2.03
N THR A 6 11.81 15.49 -2.49
CA THR A 6 11.95 15.19 -3.92
C THR A 6 10.63 14.68 -4.51
N ALA A 7 9.88 13.87 -3.77
CA ALA A 7 8.54 13.45 -4.19
C ALA A 7 7.56 14.64 -4.30
N ALA A 8 7.66 15.60 -3.37
CA ALA A 8 6.86 16.82 -3.45
C ALA A 8 7.20 17.65 -4.70
N GLU A 9 8.49 17.82 -5.00
CA GLU A 9 8.97 18.53 -6.21
C GLU A 9 8.45 17.86 -7.49
N GLU A 10 8.47 16.53 -7.56
CA GLU A 10 7.94 15.76 -8.70
C GLU A 10 6.42 15.97 -8.88
N ILE A 11 5.65 15.95 -7.78
CA ILE A 11 4.20 16.20 -7.80
C ILE A 11 3.91 17.62 -8.28
N GLU A 12 4.65 18.62 -7.79
CA GLU A 12 4.47 20.01 -8.18
C GLU A 12 4.88 20.24 -9.64
N ALA A 13 5.96 19.60 -10.10
CA ALA A 13 6.37 19.65 -11.51
C ALA A 13 5.32 19.04 -12.45
N ALA A 14 4.56 18.05 -11.98
CA ALA A 14 3.43 17.47 -12.69
C ALA A 14 2.14 18.30 -12.62
N GLY A 15 2.17 19.47 -11.96
CA GLY A 15 1.02 20.39 -11.83
C GLY A 15 0.11 20.12 -10.62
N GLY A 16 0.50 19.19 -9.74
CA GLY A 16 -0.18 18.94 -8.49
C GLY A 16 0.21 19.91 -7.37
N LYS A 17 -0.32 19.67 -6.17
CA LYS A 17 0.08 20.35 -4.94
C LYS A 17 0.55 19.33 -3.93
N ALA A 18 1.66 19.59 -3.25
CA ALA A 18 2.22 18.68 -2.28
C ALA A 18 2.40 19.34 -0.90
N LEU A 19 2.30 18.53 0.15
CA LEU A 19 2.61 18.91 1.52
C LEU A 19 3.48 17.81 2.15
N PRO A 20 4.82 17.89 2.02
CA PRO A 20 5.71 16.90 2.59
C PRO A 20 5.75 17.01 4.12
N LEU A 21 5.37 15.94 4.82
CA LEU A 21 5.34 15.88 6.28
C LEU A 21 6.17 14.70 6.78
N VAL A 22 7.08 14.95 7.70
CA VAL A 22 7.79 13.88 8.42
C VAL A 22 6.82 13.29 9.45
N VAL A 23 6.43 12.03 9.25
CA VAL A 23 5.46 11.33 10.11
C VAL A 23 5.97 9.93 10.44
N ASP A 24 5.99 9.61 11.73
CA ASP A 24 6.09 8.23 12.18
C ASP A 24 4.68 7.73 12.53
N ILE A 25 4.15 6.81 11.71
CA ILE A 25 2.79 6.29 11.90
C ILE A 25 2.61 5.41 13.15
N ARG A 26 3.68 5.18 13.92
CA ARG A 26 3.61 4.59 15.26
C ARG A 26 3.17 5.59 16.32
N SER A 27 3.28 6.89 16.02
CA SER A 27 2.89 7.98 16.91
C SER A 27 1.51 8.53 16.53
N GLU A 28 0.52 8.33 17.41
CA GLU A 28 -0.83 8.88 17.21
C GLU A 28 -0.83 10.40 17.15
N GLU A 29 0.02 11.07 17.93
CA GLU A 29 0.20 12.53 17.92
C GLU A 29 0.69 13.02 16.55
N MET A 30 1.73 12.38 15.97
CA MET A 30 2.25 12.76 14.66
C MET A 30 1.21 12.55 13.55
N ILE A 31 0.41 11.47 13.64
CA ILE A 31 -0.68 11.19 12.71
C ILE A 31 -1.73 12.32 12.78
N GLN A 32 -2.22 12.66 13.98
CA GLN A 32 -3.21 13.71 14.17
C GLN A 32 -2.73 15.07 13.68
N ASN A 33 -1.47 15.40 13.96
CA ASN A 33 -0.84 16.63 13.48
C ASN A 33 -0.74 16.66 11.94
N ALA A 34 -0.40 15.54 11.31
CA ALA A 34 -0.33 15.44 9.85
C ALA A 34 -1.71 15.60 9.20
N VAL A 35 -2.72 14.91 9.72
CA VAL A 35 -4.11 15.03 9.27
C VAL A 35 -4.59 16.46 9.39
N SER A 36 -4.38 17.10 10.54
CA SER A 36 -4.78 18.50 10.77
C SER A 36 -4.10 19.45 9.78
N LYS A 37 -2.80 19.28 9.51
CA LYS A 37 -2.08 20.09 8.51
C LYS A 37 -2.63 19.88 7.10
N ALA A 38 -2.91 18.62 6.71
CA ALA A 38 -3.49 18.30 5.40
C ALA A 38 -4.86 18.98 5.22
N ILE A 39 -5.75 18.90 6.22
CA ILE A 39 -7.06 19.56 6.20
C ILE A 39 -6.91 21.07 6.09
N ASN A 40 -6.02 21.67 6.88
CA ASN A 40 -5.82 23.13 6.85
C ASN A 40 -5.24 23.61 5.49
N THR A 41 -4.47 22.78 4.82
CA THR A 41 -3.82 23.13 3.54
C THR A 41 -4.74 22.87 2.35
N PHE A 42 -5.43 21.73 2.31
CA PHE A 42 -6.18 21.26 1.15
C PHE A 42 -7.71 21.31 1.33
N GLY A 43 -8.20 21.52 2.55
CA GLY A 43 -9.63 21.65 2.84
C GLY A 43 -10.33 20.32 3.15
N GLY A 44 -9.76 19.17 2.82
CA GLY A 44 -10.38 17.86 3.03
C GLY A 44 -9.44 16.69 2.72
N ILE A 45 -9.96 15.48 2.90
CA ILE A 45 -9.31 14.22 2.49
C ILE A 45 -10.34 13.38 1.75
N ASP A 46 -10.05 13.05 0.50
CA ASP A 46 -10.89 12.20 -0.35
C ASP A 46 -10.37 10.76 -0.42
N VAL A 47 -9.05 10.61 -0.36
CA VAL A 47 -8.37 9.33 -0.49
C VAL A 47 -7.31 9.17 0.58
N LEU A 48 -7.28 8.00 1.20
CA LEU A 48 -6.17 7.53 2.03
C LEU A 48 -5.50 6.35 1.37
N ILE A 49 -4.16 6.41 1.18
CA ILE A 49 -3.36 5.28 0.74
C ILE A 49 -2.45 4.82 1.88
N ASN A 50 -2.73 3.65 2.46
CA ASN A 50 -1.87 3.00 3.44
C ASN A 50 -0.76 2.23 2.71
N ASN A 51 0.32 2.92 2.40
CA ASN A 51 1.49 2.38 1.71
C ASN A 51 2.66 2.08 2.66
N ALA A 52 2.78 2.78 3.78
CA ALA A 52 3.87 2.61 4.72
C ALA A 52 3.92 1.18 5.26
N SER A 53 5.08 0.52 5.15
CA SER A 53 5.26 -0.87 5.54
C SER A 53 6.69 -1.13 5.99
N ALA A 54 6.86 -2.04 6.94
CA ALA A 54 8.14 -2.61 7.34
C ALA A 54 8.20 -4.08 6.92
N ILE A 55 9.40 -4.53 6.51
CA ILE A 55 9.63 -5.89 6.06
C ILE A 55 10.83 -6.52 6.76
N SER A 56 10.69 -7.79 7.15
CA SER A 56 11.78 -8.66 7.54
C SER A 56 11.40 -10.11 7.23
N LEU A 57 12.05 -10.68 6.21
CA LEU A 57 11.82 -12.05 5.77
C LEU A 57 12.75 -12.99 6.52
N THR A 58 12.47 -13.21 7.79
CA THR A 58 13.25 -14.09 8.67
C THR A 58 12.39 -15.21 9.23
N PRO A 59 12.92 -16.46 9.36
CA PRO A 59 12.24 -17.53 10.06
C PRO A 59 12.05 -17.18 11.55
N ILE A 60 11.16 -17.90 12.22
CA ILE A 60 10.73 -17.59 13.59
C ILE A 60 11.90 -17.49 14.58
N GLU A 61 12.88 -18.40 14.49
CA GLU A 61 14.05 -18.41 15.40
C GLU A 61 15.00 -17.21 15.20
N GLN A 62 15.00 -16.62 13.99
CA GLN A 62 15.87 -15.49 13.64
C GLN A 62 15.16 -14.14 13.76
N THR A 63 13.84 -14.15 13.97
CA THR A 63 13.07 -12.92 14.12
C THR A 63 13.24 -12.36 15.52
N THR A 64 13.99 -11.27 15.65
CA THR A 64 14.14 -10.59 16.94
C THR A 64 12.84 -9.91 17.35
N GLN A 65 12.59 -9.78 18.66
CA GLN A 65 11.45 -9.03 19.19
C GLN A 65 11.36 -7.63 18.55
N LYS A 66 12.47 -6.91 18.48
CA LYS A 66 12.51 -5.55 17.87
C LYS A 66 11.98 -5.54 16.42
N ARG A 67 12.31 -6.55 15.61
CA ARG A 67 11.82 -6.63 14.23
C ARG A 67 10.36 -7.02 14.17
N TYR A 68 9.94 -7.94 15.04
CA TYR A 68 8.53 -8.31 15.19
C TYR A 68 7.66 -7.10 15.56
N ASP A 69 8.04 -6.40 16.63
CA ASP A 69 7.34 -5.22 17.11
C ASP A 69 7.27 -4.14 16.03
N LEU A 70 8.41 -3.83 15.37
CA LEU A 70 8.45 -2.83 14.30
C LEU A 70 7.47 -3.14 13.16
N MET A 71 7.43 -4.39 12.68
CA MET A 71 6.51 -4.78 11.60
C MET A 71 5.05 -4.66 12.05
N HIS A 72 4.71 -5.07 13.27
CA HIS A 72 3.34 -5.01 13.75
C HIS A 72 2.91 -3.58 14.10
N GLU A 73 3.81 -2.77 14.66
CA GLU A 73 3.53 -1.36 14.94
C GLU A 73 3.31 -0.55 13.66
N ILE A 74 4.09 -0.79 12.60
CA ILE A 74 3.94 -0.05 11.34
C ILE A 74 2.79 -0.65 10.51
N ASN A 75 2.86 -1.95 10.19
CA ASN A 75 1.95 -2.55 9.23
C ASN A 75 0.52 -2.66 9.78
N VAL A 76 0.35 -3.16 11.00
CA VAL A 76 -0.97 -3.41 11.57
C VAL A 76 -1.50 -2.17 12.28
N ARG A 77 -0.82 -1.77 13.37
CA ARG A 77 -1.26 -0.67 14.22
C ARG A 77 -1.24 0.67 13.48
N GLY A 78 -0.18 0.94 12.71
CA GLY A 78 -0.06 2.17 11.92
C GLY A 78 -1.17 2.31 10.90
N THR A 79 -1.44 1.26 10.10
CA THR A 79 -2.57 1.23 9.15
C THR A 79 -3.90 1.52 9.84
N PHE A 80 -4.15 0.90 11.01
CA PHE A 80 -5.36 1.13 11.78
C PHE A 80 -5.47 2.58 12.27
N LEU A 81 -4.42 3.12 12.89
CA LEU A 81 -4.43 4.47 13.46
C LEU A 81 -4.55 5.57 12.41
N VAL A 82 -3.85 5.44 11.28
CA VAL A 82 -3.96 6.42 10.18
C VAL A 82 -5.37 6.39 9.59
N SER A 83 -5.91 5.20 9.36
CA SER A 83 -7.29 5.07 8.88
C SER A 83 -8.29 5.69 9.87
N LYS A 84 -8.18 5.37 11.16
CA LYS A 84 -9.02 5.94 12.24
C LYS A 84 -8.99 7.47 12.21
N ALA A 85 -7.83 8.08 12.02
CA ALA A 85 -7.67 9.52 12.00
C ALA A 85 -8.27 10.18 10.74
N CYS A 86 -8.25 9.48 9.58
CA CYS A 86 -8.76 10.01 8.32
C CYS A 86 -10.28 9.82 8.15
N ILE A 87 -10.89 8.78 8.72
CA ILE A 87 -12.32 8.45 8.56
C ILE A 87 -13.27 9.65 8.82
N PRO A 88 -13.10 10.47 9.89
CA PRO A 88 -13.97 11.62 10.10
C PRO A 88 -13.99 12.63 8.95
N HIS A 89 -12.88 12.74 8.22
CA HIS A 89 -12.70 13.66 7.11
C HIS A 89 -13.16 13.04 5.79
N LEU A 90 -12.90 11.77 5.56
CA LEU A 90 -13.39 10.99 4.41
C LEU A 90 -14.92 11.00 4.30
N LYS A 91 -15.65 11.09 5.41
CA LYS A 91 -17.12 11.21 5.43
C LYS A 91 -17.65 12.43 4.67
N ASN A 92 -16.83 13.44 4.48
CA ASN A 92 -17.21 14.69 3.80
C ASN A 92 -16.87 14.68 2.31
N SER A 93 -16.25 13.62 1.81
CA SER A 93 -15.89 13.45 0.40
C SER A 93 -17.07 12.88 -0.39
N ASP A 94 -17.17 13.26 -1.66
CA ASP A 94 -18.16 12.72 -2.60
C ASP A 94 -17.83 11.30 -3.06
N ASN A 95 -16.54 10.92 -3.07
CA ASN A 95 -16.06 9.59 -3.50
C ASN A 95 -14.91 9.11 -2.62
N PRO A 96 -15.16 8.79 -1.32
CA PRO A 96 -14.10 8.51 -0.36
C PRO A 96 -13.54 7.09 -0.50
N HIS A 97 -12.21 6.96 -0.55
CA HIS A 97 -11.52 5.70 -0.65
C HIS A 97 -10.40 5.53 0.41
N ILE A 98 -10.30 4.32 0.95
CA ILE A 98 -9.12 3.83 1.66
C ILE A 98 -8.53 2.71 0.81
N LEU A 99 -7.30 2.89 0.33
CA LEU A 99 -6.54 1.88 -0.39
C LEU A 99 -5.35 1.43 0.45
N THR A 100 -5.26 0.14 0.72
CA THR A 100 -4.17 -0.42 1.52
C THR A 100 -3.30 -1.33 0.65
N LEU A 101 -1.99 -1.13 0.64
CA LEU A 101 -1.06 -1.99 -0.09
C LEU A 101 -0.80 -3.26 0.72
N SER A 102 -1.72 -4.22 0.59
CA SER A 102 -1.71 -5.49 1.32
C SER A 102 -2.21 -6.65 0.45
N PRO A 103 -1.72 -7.88 0.72
CA PRO A 103 -2.00 -9.04 -0.12
C PRO A 103 -3.42 -9.59 0.08
N PRO A 104 -3.93 -10.39 -0.87
CA PRO A 104 -5.08 -11.24 -0.61
C PRO A 104 -4.77 -12.23 0.52
N LEU A 105 -5.81 -12.61 1.28
CA LEU A 105 -5.68 -13.57 2.40
C LEU A 105 -5.61 -14.99 1.85
N ASN A 106 -4.42 -15.49 1.65
CA ASN A 106 -4.14 -16.86 1.24
C ASN A 106 -3.63 -17.65 2.45
N MET A 107 -4.45 -18.57 2.98
CA MET A 107 -4.15 -19.34 4.18
C MET A 107 -3.30 -20.60 3.92
N ASP A 108 -2.68 -20.75 2.76
CA ASP A 108 -1.73 -21.82 2.49
C ASP A 108 -0.55 -21.74 3.47
N PRO A 109 -0.23 -22.81 4.23
CA PRO A 109 0.86 -22.83 5.21
C PRO A 109 2.22 -22.41 4.66
N LYS A 110 2.47 -22.56 3.35
CA LYS A 110 3.72 -22.13 2.71
C LYS A 110 4.03 -20.65 2.94
N TRP A 111 2.99 -19.80 3.00
CA TRP A 111 3.16 -18.37 3.21
C TRP A 111 3.51 -18.00 4.65
N PHE A 112 3.27 -18.90 5.59
CA PHE A 112 3.60 -18.72 7.01
C PHE A 112 4.95 -19.33 7.37
N GLY A 113 5.34 -20.41 6.70
CA GLY A 113 6.49 -21.23 7.10
C GLY A 113 7.85 -20.54 7.00
N ALA A 114 8.05 -19.66 6.04
CA ALA A 114 9.36 -19.04 5.80
C ALA A 114 9.57 -17.72 6.57
N HIS A 115 8.48 -16.95 6.82
CA HIS A 115 8.56 -15.60 7.38
C HIS A 115 7.27 -15.21 8.12
N LEU A 116 6.95 -16.03 9.13
CA LEU A 116 5.70 -15.95 9.89
C LEU A 116 5.36 -14.55 10.37
N ALA A 117 6.30 -13.83 10.99
CA ALA A 117 6.06 -12.50 11.56
C ALA A 117 5.67 -11.46 10.47
N TYR A 118 6.32 -11.53 9.30
CA TYR A 118 5.97 -10.65 8.18
C TYR A 118 4.58 -10.98 7.63
N THR A 119 4.30 -12.27 7.38
CA THR A 119 2.98 -12.72 6.91
C THR A 119 1.87 -12.25 7.85
N MET A 120 2.01 -12.47 9.16
CA MET A 120 1.04 -12.01 10.15
C MET A 120 0.83 -10.49 10.07
N SER A 121 1.89 -9.71 9.94
CA SER A 121 1.79 -8.26 9.88
C SER A 121 1.12 -7.77 8.59
N LYS A 122 1.42 -8.36 7.43
CA LYS A 122 0.76 -8.02 6.16
C LYS A 122 -0.71 -8.46 6.14
N TYR A 123 -1.00 -9.64 6.67
CA TYR A 123 -2.39 -10.09 6.82
C TYR A 123 -3.18 -9.26 7.82
N GLY A 124 -2.53 -8.70 8.86
CA GLY A 124 -3.16 -7.72 9.74
C GLY A 124 -3.65 -6.47 8.99
N MET A 125 -2.87 -5.97 8.01
CA MET A 125 -3.33 -4.89 7.11
C MET A 125 -4.54 -5.35 6.29
N SER A 126 -4.51 -6.55 5.73
CA SER A 126 -5.59 -7.12 4.93
C SER A 126 -6.88 -7.35 5.75
N MET A 127 -6.74 -7.81 7.00
CA MET A 127 -7.86 -7.94 7.93
C MET A 127 -8.46 -6.58 8.29
N THR A 128 -7.63 -5.53 8.37
CA THR A 128 -8.12 -4.16 8.55
C THR A 128 -9.00 -3.73 7.37
N VAL A 129 -8.60 -4.06 6.13
CA VAL A 129 -9.43 -3.80 4.93
C VAL A 129 -10.77 -4.50 5.01
N LEU A 130 -10.82 -5.79 5.39
CA LEU A 130 -12.08 -6.53 5.55
C LEU A 130 -13.00 -5.88 6.59
N GLY A 131 -12.44 -5.54 7.76
CA GLY A 131 -13.21 -4.87 8.81
C GLY A 131 -13.77 -3.52 8.35
N GLN A 132 -12.90 -2.67 7.80
CA GLN A 132 -13.28 -1.35 7.31
C GLN A 132 -14.30 -1.41 6.17
N SER A 133 -14.16 -2.34 5.23
CA SER A 133 -15.08 -2.47 4.10
C SER A 133 -16.51 -2.79 4.53
N ASN A 134 -16.67 -3.54 5.62
CA ASN A 134 -17.98 -3.84 6.17
C ASN A 134 -18.51 -2.69 7.05
N GLU A 135 -17.69 -2.20 7.98
CA GLU A 135 -18.07 -1.15 8.93
C GLU A 135 -18.44 0.17 8.23
N LEU A 136 -17.65 0.57 7.22
CA LEU A 136 -17.79 1.87 6.57
C LEU A 136 -18.73 1.87 5.36
N LYS A 137 -19.22 0.71 4.93
CA LYS A 137 -20.10 0.57 3.76
C LYS A 137 -21.36 1.44 3.86
N SER A 138 -21.97 1.48 5.03
CA SER A 138 -23.22 2.23 5.25
C SER A 138 -23.06 3.74 5.13
N ILE A 139 -21.84 4.25 5.27
CA ILE A 139 -21.50 5.67 5.13
C ILE A 139 -20.78 5.99 3.82
N GLY A 140 -20.70 5.00 2.90
CA GLY A 140 -20.23 5.19 1.53
C GLY A 140 -18.70 5.29 1.38
N ILE A 141 -17.89 4.99 2.40
CA ILE A 141 -16.44 4.95 2.31
C ILE A 141 -16.01 3.57 1.83
N ALA A 142 -15.31 3.52 0.69
CA ALA A 142 -14.69 2.29 0.20
C ALA A 142 -13.40 1.95 0.94
N ALA A 143 -13.19 0.67 1.21
CA ALA A 143 -11.91 0.16 1.70
C ALA A 143 -11.51 -1.06 0.85
N ASN A 144 -10.36 -0.97 0.17
CA ASN A 144 -9.86 -2.01 -0.74
C ASN A 144 -8.38 -2.25 -0.50
N ALA A 145 -7.89 -3.41 -0.91
CA ALA A 145 -6.49 -3.76 -0.95
C ALA A 145 -5.97 -3.79 -2.39
N LEU A 146 -4.70 -3.48 -2.58
CA LEU A 146 -3.97 -3.65 -3.84
C LEU A 146 -2.64 -4.34 -3.57
N TRP A 147 -2.32 -5.37 -4.38
CA TRP A 147 -1.08 -6.12 -4.28
C TRP A 147 -0.47 -6.34 -5.67
N PRO A 148 0.86 -6.31 -5.82
CA PRO A 148 1.48 -6.54 -7.10
C PRO A 148 1.48 -8.03 -7.50
N GLN A 149 1.30 -8.31 -8.79
CA GLN A 149 1.43 -9.65 -9.36
C GLN A 149 2.87 -10.16 -9.32
N THR A 150 3.80 -9.24 -9.51
CA THR A 150 5.24 -9.50 -9.53
C THR A 150 5.95 -8.53 -8.61
N THR A 151 7.17 -8.84 -8.20
CA THR A 151 7.99 -7.91 -7.41
C THR A 151 8.09 -6.54 -8.08
N ILE A 152 8.12 -5.48 -7.28
CA ILE A 152 8.23 -4.09 -7.74
C ILE A 152 9.62 -3.55 -7.43
N ALA A 153 10.27 -2.95 -8.41
CA ALA A 153 11.61 -2.39 -8.31
C ALA A 153 11.66 -1.19 -7.35
N THR A 154 11.78 -1.48 -6.07
CA THR A 154 11.83 -0.50 -4.98
C THR A 154 13.16 -0.57 -4.23
N ALA A 155 13.45 0.46 -3.43
CA ALA A 155 14.61 0.46 -2.55
C ALA A 155 14.60 -0.73 -1.57
N ALA A 156 13.43 -1.24 -1.17
CA ALA A 156 13.33 -2.42 -0.34
C ALA A 156 13.83 -3.69 -1.05
N ILE A 157 13.46 -3.89 -2.30
CA ILE A 157 13.98 -5.00 -3.12
C ILE A 157 15.49 -4.87 -3.31
N MET A 158 15.97 -3.69 -3.71
CA MET A 158 17.40 -3.44 -3.94
C MET A 158 18.23 -3.70 -2.70
N ASN A 159 17.80 -3.22 -1.54
CA ASN A 159 18.63 -3.18 -0.34
C ASN A 159 18.41 -4.38 0.61
N LEU A 160 17.27 -5.07 0.55
CA LEU A 160 16.88 -6.07 1.56
C LEU A 160 16.60 -7.46 1.00
N LEU A 161 16.23 -7.60 -0.28
CA LEU A 161 15.62 -8.85 -0.77
C LEU A 161 16.37 -9.56 -1.90
N GLY A 162 17.46 -9.00 -2.41
CA GLY A 162 18.24 -9.72 -3.43
C GLY A 162 18.96 -8.84 -4.45
N GLY A 163 18.95 -7.52 -4.25
CA GLY A 163 19.73 -6.59 -5.04
C GLY A 163 19.30 -6.50 -6.51
N ASP A 164 20.27 -6.17 -7.36
CA ASP A 164 20.04 -5.88 -8.78
C ASP A 164 19.37 -7.03 -9.54
N ALA A 165 19.69 -8.27 -9.24
CA ALA A 165 19.13 -9.44 -9.93
C ALA A 165 17.60 -9.51 -9.79
N ILE A 166 17.05 -9.23 -8.60
CA ILE A 166 15.61 -9.22 -8.39
C ILE A 166 14.99 -7.96 -8.99
N VAL A 167 15.68 -6.80 -8.91
CA VAL A 167 15.23 -5.57 -9.58
C VAL A 167 15.05 -5.79 -11.08
N GLN A 168 16.01 -6.45 -11.75
CA GLN A 168 15.92 -6.77 -13.18
C GLN A 168 14.80 -7.77 -13.52
N ALA A 169 14.32 -8.54 -12.55
CA ALA A 169 13.18 -9.45 -12.68
C ALA A 169 11.87 -8.85 -12.13
N SER A 170 11.84 -7.55 -11.91
CA SER A 170 10.71 -6.81 -11.33
C SER A 170 10.01 -5.93 -12.34
N ARG A 171 8.83 -5.46 -11.95
CA ARG A 171 8.14 -4.35 -12.62
C ARG A 171 8.44 -3.02 -11.95
N LYS A 172 8.25 -1.95 -12.69
CA LYS A 172 8.37 -0.56 -12.23
C LYS A 172 7.18 -0.19 -11.34
N PRO A 173 7.34 0.75 -10.39
CA PRO A 173 6.25 1.21 -9.52
C PRO A 173 5.02 1.76 -10.25
N GLU A 174 5.17 2.22 -11.49
CA GLU A 174 4.12 2.80 -12.32
C GLU A 174 2.93 1.84 -12.51
N ILE A 175 3.16 0.52 -12.54
CA ILE A 175 2.06 -0.45 -12.65
C ILE A 175 1.11 -0.37 -11.44
N MET A 176 1.68 -0.17 -10.25
CA MET A 176 0.90 0.00 -9.03
C MET A 176 0.15 1.33 -9.02
N ALA A 177 0.77 2.39 -9.54
CA ALA A 177 0.17 3.72 -9.62
C ALA A 177 -1.02 3.72 -10.58
N ASP A 178 -0.88 3.13 -11.77
CA ASP A 178 -1.94 3.03 -12.78
C ASP A 178 -3.12 2.17 -12.29
N ALA A 179 -2.83 1.04 -11.64
CA ALA A 179 -3.86 0.21 -11.02
C ALA A 179 -4.59 0.94 -9.88
N ALA A 180 -3.86 1.65 -9.02
CA ALA A 180 -4.43 2.45 -7.95
C ALA A 180 -5.32 3.57 -8.52
N TYR A 181 -4.88 4.26 -9.58
CA TYR A 181 -5.66 5.29 -10.25
C TYR A 181 -7.01 4.75 -10.74
N ILE A 182 -7.02 3.60 -11.38
CA ILE A 182 -8.25 2.95 -11.85
C ILE A 182 -9.19 2.64 -10.67
N ILE A 183 -8.66 2.06 -9.59
CA ILE A 183 -9.45 1.69 -8.41
C ILE A 183 -10.08 2.92 -7.75
N LEU A 184 -9.30 3.98 -7.56
CA LEU A 184 -9.71 5.19 -6.87
C LEU A 184 -10.69 6.05 -7.65
N ASN A 185 -10.81 5.84 -8.97
CA ASN A 185 -11.82 6.46 -9.83
C ASN A 185 -13.14 5.66 -9.94
N LYS A 186 -13.22 4.46 -9.33
CA LYS A 186 -14.49 3.73 -9.23
C LYS A 186 -15.40 4.41 -8.19
N ASN A 187 -16.71 4.19 -8.31
CA ASN A 187 -17.65 4.67 -7.29
C ASN A 187 -17.42 3.94 -5.97
N SER A 188 -17.14 4.69 -4.91
CA SER A 188 -16.84 4.16 -3.58
C SER A 188 -17.97 3.28 -2.99
N LYS A 189 -19.23 3.58 -3.34
CA LYS A 189 -20.38 2.82 -2.85
C LYS A 189 -20.49 1.41 -3.45
N ASP A 190 -19.91 1.22 -4.65
CA ASP A 190 -19.99 -0.02 -5.42
C ASP A 190 -18.67 -0.83 -5.38
N CYS A 191 -17.57 -0.20 -4.98
CA CYS A 191 -16.24 -0.79 -5.04
C CYS A 191 -15.58 -0.83 -3.66
N THR A 192 -15.96 -1.79 -2.82
CA THR A 192 -15.41 -1.96 -1.46
C THR A 192 -15.22 -3.44 -1.11
N GLY A 193 -14.23 -3.76 -0.27
CA GLY A 193 -13.95 -5.12 0.21
C GLY A 193 -13.16 -5.99 -0.77
N ASN A 194 -12.57 -5.40 -1.80
CA ASN A 194 -11.83 -6.13 -2.82
C ASN A 194 -10.34 -6.23 -2.47
N PHE A 195 -9.74 -7.34 -2.90
CA PHE A 195 -8.29 -7.55 -2.90
C PHE A 195 -7.83 -7.59 -4.35
N PHE A 196 -7.44 -6.45 -4.86
CA PHE A 196 -7.03 -6.28 -6.23
C PHE A 196 -5.58 -6.70 -6.46
N ILE A 197 -5.33 -7.22 -7.66
CA ILE A 197 -3.98 -7.45 -8.19
C ILE A 197 -3.76 -6.46 -9.35
N ASP A 198 -2.64 -5.76 -9.33
CA ASP A 198 -2.32 -4.69 -10.27
C ASP A 198 -2.51 -5.10 -11.74
N GLU A 199 -1.87 -6.17 -12.17
CA GLU A 199 -1.97 -6.69 -13.53
C GLU A 199 -3.41 -7.05 -13.92
N GLN A 200 -4.17 -7.62 -12.99
CA GLN A 200 -5.55 -7.99 -13.25
C GLN A 200 -6.44 -6.75 -13.44
N VAL A 201 -6.28 -5.75 -12.58
CA VAL A 201 -6.99 -4.46 -12.70
C VAL A 201 -6.73 -3.82 -14.05
N LEU A 202 -5.47 -3.79 -14.48
CA LEU A 202 -5.07 -3.18 -15.75
C LEU A 202 -5.61 -3.96 -16.95
N LYS A 203 -5.54 -5.29 -16.95
CA LYS A 203 -6.12 -6.17 -18.00
C LYS A 203 -7.63 -5.94 -18.16
N GLU A 204 -8.36 -5.90 -17.05
CA GLU A 204 -9.81 -5.67 -17.05
C GLU A 204 -10.18 -4.27 -17.59
N ASN A 205 -9.21 -3.32 -17.57
CA ASN A 205 -9.39 -1.97 -18.09
C ASN A 205 -8.68 -1.73 -19.44
N GLY A 206 -8.35 -2.80 -20.18
CA GLY A 206 -7.93 -2.74 -21.57
C GLY A 206 -6.43 -2.59 -21.79
N VAL A 207 -5.60 -2.68 -20.75
CA VAL A 207 -4.14 -2.70 -20.93
C VAL A 207 -3.73 -4.07 -21.46
N THR A 208 -3.06 -4.09 -22.60
CA THR A 208 -2.59 -5.32 -23.28
C THR A 208 -1.07 -5.45 -23.31
N ASP A 209 -0.35 -4.33 -23.24
CA ASP A 209 1.11 -4.30 -23.22
C ASP A 209 1.61 -4.08 -21.79
N PHE A 210 2.22 -5.11 -21.21
CA PHE A 210 2.81 -5.09 -19.87
C PHE A 210 4.34 -4.98 -19.89
N ASP A 211 4.98 -5.09 -21.06
CA ASP A 211 6.43 -4.97 -21.18
C ASP A 211 6.91 -3.56 -20.84
N GLN A 212 6.08 -2.55 -21.06
CA GLN A 212 6.34 -1.18 -20.64
C GLN A 212 6.61 -1.04 -19.13
N TYR A 213 6.01 -1.91 -18.31
CA TYR A 213 6.20 -1.92 -16.85
C TYR A 213 7.39 -2.77 -16.41
N ALA A 214 7.94 -3.63 -17.24
CA ALA A 214 9.12 -4.43 -16.88
C ALA A 214 10.35 -3.52 -16.74
N VAL A 215 11.17 -3.78 -15.71
CA VAL A 215 12.50 -3.14 -15.62
C VAL A 215 13.37 -3.63 -16.76
N ASN A 216 13.34 -4.93 -17.02
CA ASN A 216 13.99 -5.54 -18.18
C ASN A 216 13.02 -6.52 -18.85
N PRO A 217 12.45 -6.16 -20.03
CA PRO A 217 11.48 -7.01 -20.72
C PRO A 217 12.04 -8.35 -21.21
N ASN A 218 13.37 -8.51 -21.25
CA ASN A 218 14.00 -9.77 -21.67
C ASN A 218 14.13 -10.78 -20.51
N ASN A 219 13.86 -10.37 -19.27
CA ASN A 219 13.94 -11.24 -18.10
C ASN A 219 12.58 -11.82 -17.74
N SER A 220 12.60 -13.07 -17.23
CA SER A 220 11.42 -13.64 -16.58
C SER A 220 11.10 -12.86 -15.30
N LEU A 221 9.87 -12.42 -15.16
CA LEU A 221 9.42 -11.68 -13.98
C LEU A 221 9.28 -12.60 -12.76
N MET A 222 9.70 -12.11 -11.62
CA MET A 222 9.55 -12.80 -10.35
C MET A 222 8.16 -12.55 -9.75
N LYS A 223 7.42 -13.62 -9.45
CA LYS A 223 6.13 -13.52 -8.76
C LYS A 223 6.29 -12.94 -7.37
N ASP A 224 5.35 -12.10 -6.95
CA ASP A 224 5.35 -11.57 -5.57
C ASP A 224 4.82 -12.61 -4.57
N LEU A 225 5.03 -12.34 -3.30
CA LEU A 225 4.58 -13.19 -2.19
C LEU A 225 3.04 -13.26 -2.15
N PHE A 226 2.50 -14.34 -1.61
CA PHE A 226 1.07 -14.58 -1.35
C PHE A 226 0.20 -14.88 -2.59
N LEU A 227 0.81 -15.08 -3.75
CA LEU A 227 0.11 -15.38 -5.02
C LEU A 227 0.43 -16.78 -5.58
#